data_8aa591e6cfd80350d0b2de52ae5d2c55
#
_entry.id   8aa591e6cfd80350d0b2de52ae5d2c55
#
_cell.length_a   1.000
_cell.length_b   1.000
_cell.length_c   1.000
_cell.angle_alpha   90.00
_cell.angle_beta   90.00
_cell.angle_gamma   90.00
#
_symmetry.space_group_name_H-M   'P 1'
#
loop_
_entity.id
_entity.type
_entity.pdbx_description
1 polymer ?
#
loop_
_entity_poly.entity_id
_entity_poly.type
_entity_poly.pdbx_seq_one_letter_code
_entity_poly.pdbx_strand_id
1 'polypeptide(L)'
;MNVATTLESLKKRFPNEPEYFQAVEEVLHSIEEEYNKHPEFEANNLIERLCIPDRIFTFRVTWMDDNGNVQVNTGYRVQHNNAIGPYKGGIRFHPSVNVGILKYLAFEQTFKNSLTTLPMGGAKGGSDFDPKGKSNNEVMRFCQAFVTELWRHIGPEMDVPAGDIGVGAREVGYMFGMYKKLTREFNGVYTGKGLEFGGSLIRPEATGYGNIYFLQEMLKTRGLDIAGKVCLVSGSGNVAQYTVEKIIQLGGKPVTMSDSNGYIYDPEGIDREKLDFIMELKNVRRGRIKEYADKYGCKYVENARPWCEKGDIALPSATQNEINGDDAKALVANGVIAVSEGANMPSTPEAIHTFQAAKILYAPGKASNAGGVSVSGLEMSQNSGKINWSSAKVDEMLHEIMHNIHSACVKYGTCEDGYIDYVKGANVAGFLKVAKAMMAQGIV
;
A
#
# COMPACT_ATOMS: atom_id res chain seq x y z
N MET A 1 20.71 -15.44 13.79
CA MET A 1 19.57 -14.79 14.49
C MET A 1 18.68 -15.86 15.12
N ASN A 2 18.13 -15.57 16.30
CA ASN A 2 17.06 -16.38 16.90
C ASN A 2 15.84 -15.48 17.05
N VAL A 3 14.82 -15.72 16.20
CA VAL A 3 13.62 -14.90 16.15
C VAL A 3 12.90 -14.82 17.49
N ALA A 4 12.74 -15.95 18.19
CA ALA A 4 12.04 -15.99 19.48
C ALA A 4 12.74 -15.11 20.55
N THR A 5 14.08 -15.21 20.66
CA THR A 5 14.85 -14.39 21.60
C THR A 5 14.77 -12.90 21.26
N THR A 6 14.84 -12.56 19.98
CA THR A 6 14.71 -11.16 19.52
C THR A 6 13.34 -10.59 19.86
N LEU A 7 12.27 -11.34 19.58
CA LEU A 7 10.90 -10.92 19.89
C LEU A 7 10.67 -10.78 21.41
N GLU A 8 11.22 -11.69 22.21
CA GLU A 8 11.12 -11.58 23.67
C GLU A 8 11.79 -10.31 24.20
N SER A 9 12.97 -9.98 23.67
CA SER A 9 13.68 -8.73 24.00
C SER A 9 12.85 -7.49 23.62
N LEU A 10 12.28 -7.47 22.42
CA LEU A 10 11.44 -6.36 21.96
C LEU A 10 10.16 -6.22 22.78
N LYS A 11 9.49 -7.34 23.12
CA LYS A 11 8.27 -7.35 23.95
C LYS A 11 8.54 -6.79 25.36
N LYS A 12 9.72 -7.06 25.94
CA LYS A 12 10.13 -6.46 27.22
C LYS A 12 10.30 -4.93 27.14
N ARG A 13 10.78 -4.42 26.02
CA ARG A 13 11.00 -2.98 25.81
C ARG A 13 9.74 -2.22 25.46
N PHE A 14 8.79 -2.85 24.75
CA PHE A 14 7.58 -2.24 24.19
C PHE A 14 6.33 -3.08 24.50
N PRO A 15 5.93 -3.25 25.78
CA PRO A 15 4.98 -4.29 26.20
C PRO A 15 3.55 -4.17 25.65
N ASN A 16 3.17 -3.02 25.07
CA ASN A 16 1.78 -2.73 24.68
C ASN A 16 1.60 -2.50 23.18
N GLU A 17 2.36 -3.21 22.33
CA GLU A 17 2.35 -3.01 20.87
C GLU A 17 2.14 -4.33 20.11
N PRO A 18 1.01 -5.04 20.30
CA PRO A 18 0.81 -6.39 19.74
C PRO A 18 0.85 -6.40 18.20
N GLU A 19 0.28 -5.41 17.53
CA GLU A 19 0.28 -5.33 16.05
C GLU A 19 1.70 -5.15 15.51
N TYR A 20 2.53 -4.41 16.22
CA TYR A 20 3.92 -4.22 15.84
C TYR A 20 4.73 -5.52 15.97
N PHE A 21 4.53 -6.27 17.05
CA PHE A 21 5.23 -7.55 17.25
C PHE A 21 4.83 -8.59 16.21
N GLN A 22 3.56 -8.66 15.86
CA GLN A 22 3.09 -9.58 14.82
C GLN A 22 3.80 -9.30 13.48
N ALA A 23 3.89 -8.05 13.07
CA ALA A 23 4.56 -7.68 11.83
C ALA A 23 6.06 -7.98 11.86
N VAL A 24 6.73 -7.69 12.98
CA VAL A 24 8.15 -8.01 13.15
C VAL A 24 8.36 -9.52 13.08
N GLU A 25 7.55 -10.32 13.77
CA GLU A 25 7.62 -11.77 13.77
C GLU A 25 7.50 -12.37 12.36
N GLU A 26 6.49 -11.93 11.59
CA GLU A 26 6.28 -12.38 10.21
C GLU A 26 7.49 -12.09 9.30
N VAL A 27 8.02 -10.86 9.39
CA VAL A 27 9.19 -10.49 8.60
C VAL A 27 10.43 -11.27 9.03
N LEU A 28 10.71 -11.35 10.33
CA LEU A 28 11.91 -12.02 10.82
C LEU A 28 11.93 -13.51 10.46
N HIS A 29 10.80 -14.21 10.55
CA HIS A 29 10.72 -15.60 10.10
C HIS A 29 11.01 -15.76 8.61
N SER A 30 10.51 -14.85 7.79
CA SER A 30 10.70 -14.93 6.33
C SER A 30 12.12 -14.64 5.86
N ILE A 31 12.90 -13.89 6.66
CA ILE A 31 14.28 -13.51 6.32
C ILE A 31 15.35 -14.32 7.07
N GLU A 32 14.98 -15.15 8.05
CA GLU A 32 15.91 -15.82 8.98
C GLU A 32 16.99 -16.63 8.25
N GLU A 33 16.59 -17.43 7.26
CA GLU A 33 17.51 -18.22 6.45
C GLU A 33 18.58 -17.35 5.76
N GLU A 34 18.13 -16.27 5.11
CA GLU A 34 19.03 -15.37 4.38
C GLU A 34 19.90 -14.54 5.34
N TYR A 35 19.33 -14.07 6.44
CA TYR A 35 20.09 -13.36 7.47
C TYR A 35 21.25 -14.18 8.01
N ASN A 36 21.03 -15.48 8.27
CA ASN A 36 22.03 -16.36 8.85
C ASN A 36 23.21 -16.68 7.91
N LYS A 37 23.08 -16.35 6.61
CA LYS A 37 24.23 -16.38 5.65
C LYS A 37 25.19 -15.19 5.82
N HIS A 38 24.83 -14.19 6.65
CA HIS A 38 25.52 -12.93 6.81
C HIS A 38 25.94 -12.71 8.27
N PRO A 39 27.01 -13.36 8.78
CA PRO A 39 27.46 -13.24 10.17
C PRO A 39 27.80 -11.79 10.57
N GLU A 40 28.15 -10.94 9.61
CA GLU A 40 28.39 -9.52 9.82
C GLU A 40 27.14 -8.76 10.29
N PHE A 41 25.94 -9.21 9.95
CA PHE A 41 24.69 -8.59 10.41
C PHE A 41 24.49 -8.79 11.91
N GLU A 42 24.76 -10.00 12.40
CA GLU A 42 24.68 -10.32 13.83
C GLU A 42 25.72 -9.53 14.64
N ALA A 43 26.98 -9.48 14.15
CA ALA A 43 28.06 -8.75 14.79
C ALA A 43 27.79 -7.24 14.94
N ASN A 44 26.87 -6.68 14.14
CA ASN A 44 26.47 -5.28 14.18
C ASN A 44 25.08 -5.02 14.76
N ASN A 45 24.48 -6.01 15.42
CA ASN A 45 23.13 -5.89 16.00
C ASN A 45 22.07 -5.36 15.01
N LEU A 46 22.19 -5.79 13.75
CA LEU A 46 21.40 -5.20 12.64
C LEU A 46 19.90 -5.32 12.88
N ILE A 47 19.43 -6.48 13.37
CA ILE A 47 17.98 -6.70 13.59
C ILE A 47 17.45 -5.80 14.70
N GLU A 48 18.15 -5.63 15.79
CA GLU A 48 17.71 -4.74 16.87
C GLU A 48 17.62 -3.29 16.37
N ARG A 49 18.62 -2.83 15.62
CA ARG A 49 18.64 -1.50 14.99
C ARG A 49 17.51 -1.34 13.96
N LEU A 50 17.18 -2.38 13.21
CA LEU A 50 16.13 -2.38 12.22
C LEU A 50 14.72 -2.37 12.85
N CYS A 51 14.56 -3.05 13.99
CA CYS A 51 13.26 -3.13 14.68
C CYS A 51 12.97 -1.92 15.57
N ILE A 52 13.90 -1.02 15.78
CA ILE A 52 13.67 0.18 16.59
C ILE A 52 13.59 1.39 15.64
N PRO A 53 12.48 2.13 15.63
CA PRO A 53 12.38 3.35 14.84
C PRO A 53 13.46 4.37 15.20
N ASP A 54 13.97 5.08 14.21
CA ASP A 54 14.94 6.15 14.43
C ASP A 54 14.38 7.24 15.35
N ARG A 55 13.10 7.63 15.15
CA ARG A 55 12.40 8.65 15.94
C ARG A 55 10.91 8.44 15.97
N ILE A 56 10.29 8.82 17.08
CA ILE A 56 8.84 8.91 17.22
C ILE A 56 8.49 10.27 17.78
N PHE A 57 7.64 11.01 17.08
CA PHE A 57 7.07 12.27 17.55
C PHE A 57 5.63 12.03 17.98
N THR A 58 5.30 12.46 19.20
CA THR A 58 3.94 12.49 19.72
C THR A 58 3.64 13.92 20.16
N PHE A 59 2.56 14.48 19.68
CA PHE A 59 2.21 15.88 19.93
C PHE A 59 0.70 16.08 20.08
N ARG A 60 0.33 17.11 20.83
CA ARG A 60 -1.06 17.53 20.98
C ARG A 60 -1.47 18.40 19.78
N VAL A 61 -2.64 18.11 19.22
CA VAL A 61 -3.26 18.92 18.17
C VAL A 61 -4.52 19.58 18.75
N THR A 62 -4.49 20.89 18.92
CA THR A 62 -5.63 21.68 19.42
C THR A 62 -6.24 22.48 18.28
N TRP A 63 -7.53 22.34 18.08
CA TRP A 63 -8.28 23.02 17.02
C TRP A 63 -9.69 23.38 17.47
N MET A 64 -10.42 24.15 16.66
CA MET A 64 -11.78 24.62 17.00
C MET A 64 -12.77 24.08 15.99
N ASP A 65 -13.87 23.50 16.45
CA ASP A 65 -14.97 23.06 15.60
C ASP A 65 -15.81 24.23 15.06
N ASP A 66 -16.81 23.93 14.23
CA ASP A 66 -17.68 24.97 13.63
C ASP A 66 -18.59 25.64 14.66
N ASN A 67 -18.78 25.04 15.84
CA ASN A 67 -19.57 25.60 16.93
C ASN A 67 -18.72 26.46 17.89
N GLY A 68 -17.42 26.61 17.64
CA GLY A 68 -16.50 27.34 18.50
C GLY A 68 -15.99 26.56 19.70
N ASN A 69 -16.21 25.24 19.78
CA ASN A 69 -15.68 24.41 20.85
C ASN A 69 -14.22 24.01 20.56
N VAL A 70 -13.40 24.04 21.60
CA VAL A 70 -12.01 23.59 21.52
C VAL A 70 -11.97 22.07 21.53
N GLN A 71 -11.33 21.50 20.51
CA GLN A 71 -11.11 20.08 20.34
C GLN A 71 -9.62 19.76 20.55
N VAL A 72 -9.33 18.58 21.08
CA VAL A 72 -7.96 18.11 21.35
C VAL A 72 -7.80 16.70 20.81
N ASN A 73 -6.81 16.51 19.95
CA ASN A 73 -6.41 15.22 19.41
C ASN A 73 -4.92 14.97 19.67
N THR A 74 -4.50 13.72 19.48
CA THR A 74 -3.08 13.34 19.52
C THR A 74 -2.58 13.11 18.10
N GLY A 75 -1.48 13.76 17.75
CA GLY A 75 -0.78 13.56 16.49
C GLY A 75 0.51 12.75 16.69
N TYR A 76 0.89 12.00 15.65
CA TYR A 76 2.07 11.13 15.67
C TYR A 76 2.81 11.19 14.34
N ARG A 77 4.15 11.04 14.38
CA ARG A 77 4.99 10.68 13.24
C ARG A 77 6.05 9.69 13.68
N VAL A 78 6.08 8.53 13.07
CA VAL A 78 7.11 7.51 13.23
C VAL A 78 8.04 7.59 12.03
N GLN A 79 9.28 8.00 12.25
CA GLN A 79 10.40 7.95 11.31
C GLN A 79 11.15 6.65 11.60
N HIS A 80 10.91 5.62 10.76
CA HIS A 80 11.35 4.28 11.09
C HIS A 80 12.79 4.03 10.67
N ASN A 81 13.08 4.24 9.38
CA ASN A 81 14.42 4.00 8.82
C ASN A 81 14.64 4.84 7.56
N ASN A 82 15.77 5.50 7.45
CA ASN A 82 16.14 6.33 6.31
C ASN A 82 17.45 5.90 5.61
N ALA A 83 17.89 4.67 5.84
CA ALA A 83 19.14 4.18 5.27
C ALA A 83 19.20 4.19 3.73
N ILE A 84 18.04 4.15 3.05
CA ILE A 84 17.94 4.13 1.60
C ILE A 84 17.34 5.41 0.99
N GLY A 85 17.04 6.40 1.78
CA GLY A 85 16.47 7.68 1.34
C GLY A 85 15.64 8.37 2.40
N PRO A 86 15.06 9.55 2.11
CA PRO A 86 14.20 10.27 3.05
C PRO A 86 13.10 9.37 3.60
N TYR A 87 12.72 9.58 4.86
CA TYR A 87 11.56 8.90 5.43
C TYR A 87 10.33 9.13 4.54
N LYS A 88 9.58 8.08 4.25
CA LYS A 88 8.44 8.15 3.34
C LYS A 88 7.29 7.29 3.82
N GLY A 89 6.11 7.89 3.97
CA GLY A 89 4.90 7.16 4.33
C GLY A 89 3.70 8.07 4.61
N GLY A 90 2.50 7.49 4.52
CA GLY A 90 1.25 8.21 4.64
C GLY A 90 0.94 8.75 6.05
N ILE A 91 0.00 9.67 6.10
CA ILE A 91 -0.66 10.17 7.32
C ILE A 91 -2.08 9.61 7.33
N ARG A 92 -2.48 9.00 8.45
CA ARG A 92 -3.81 8.41 8.67
C ARG A 92 -4.61 9.24 9.67
N PHE A 93 -5.83 9.62 9.31
CA PHE A 93 -6.79 10.21 10.25
C PHE A 93 -7.92 9.21 10.50
N HIS A 94 -7.89 8.60 11.68
CA HIS A 94 -8.90 7.62 12.09
C HIS A 94 -8.89 7.45 13.61
N PRO A 95 -10.05 7.27 14.27
CA PRO A 95 -10.13 7.12 15.74
C PRO A 95 -9.27 6.00 16.34
N SER A 96 -8.98 4.95 15.56
CA SER A 96 -8.15 3.83 16.01
C SER A 96 -6.64 4.09 16.00
N VAL A 97 -6.20 5.23 15.49
CA VAL A 97 -4.76 5.54 15.37
C VAL A 97 -4.11 5.61 16.74
N ASN A 98 -3.06 4.83 16.90
CA ASN A 98 -2.17 4.85 18.06
C ASN A 98 -0.71 4.59 17.61
N VAL A 99 0.24 4.75 18.52
CA VAL A 99 1.66 4.63 18.20
C VAL A 99 2.06 3.21 17.75
N GLY A 100 1.48 2.17 18.32
CA GLY A 100 1.78 0.77 17.98
C GLY A 100 1.40 0.45 16.53
N ILE A 101 0.19 0.86 16.11
CA ILE A 101 -0.28 0.73 14.72
C ILE A 101 0.64 1.50 13.77
N LEU A 102 1.06 2.72 14.13
CA LEU A 102 1.92 3.52 13.26
C LEU A 102 3.35 2.97 13.19
N LYS A 103 3.89 2.39 14.25
CA LYS A 103 5.17 1.66 14.23
C LYS A 103 5.11 0.46 13.29
N TYR A 104 4.07 -0.35 13.41
CA TYR A 104 3.80 -1.46 12.51
C TYR A 104 3.81 -1.02 11.06
N LEU A 105 2.98 -0.03 10.73
CA LEU A 105 2.85 0.47 9.36
C LEU A 105 4.15 1.12 8.84
N ALA A 106 4.94 1.78 9.68
CA ALA A 106 6.21 2.38 9.30
C ALA A 106 7.29 1.32 9.04
N PHE A 107 7.32 0.26 9.84
CA PHE A 107 8.19 -0.90 9.66
C PHE A 107 7.92 -1.57 8.31
N GLU A 108 6.68 -1.92 8.03
CA GLU A 108 6.30 -2.50 6.73
C GLU A 108 6.56 -1.57 5.55
N GLN A 109 6.34 -0.26 5.74
CA GLN A 109 6.60 0.73 4.70
C GLN A 109 8.07 0.79 4.31
N THR A 110 8.99 0.56 5.26
CA THR A 110 10.44 0.50 5.00
C THR A 110 10.77 -0.57 3.94
N PHE A 111 10.23 -1.76 4.09
CA PHE A 111 10.48 -2.86 3.13
C PHE A 111 9.73 -2.66 1.81
N LYS A 112 8.50 -2.18 1.87
CA LYS A 112 7.73 -1.87 0.66
C LYS A 112 8.44 -0.81 -0.21
N ASN A 113 8.91 0.26 0.40
CA ASN A 113 9.62 1.32 -0.31
C ASN A 113 10.93 0.83 -0.90
N SER A 114 11.66 -0.04 -0.18
CA SER A 114 12.92 -0.58 -0.64
C SER A 114 12.81 -1.40 -1.92
N LEU A 115 11.67 -2.05 -2.15
CA LEU A 115 11.40 -2.82 -3.37
C LEU A 115 11.28 -1.94 -4.61
N THR A 116 10.82 -0.69 -4.47
CA THR A 116 10.60 0.22 -5.60
C THR A 116 11.87 0.64 -6.33
N THR A 117 13.04 0.32 -5.80
CA THR A 117 14.36 0.80 -6.26
C THR A 117 14.59 2.31 -6.09
N LEU A 118 13.56 3.08 -5.77
CA LEU A 118 13.65 4.51 -5.54
C LEU A 118 14.24 4.83 -4.16
N PRO A 119 14.90 5.99 -3.97
CA PRO A 119 15.53 6.37 -2.72
C PRO A 119 14.47 6.86 -1.70
N MET A 120 13.80 5.93 -1.05
CA MET A 120 12.77 6.20 -0.06
C MET A 120 12.91 5.29 1.14
N GLY A 121 13.06 5.87 2.32
CA GLY A 121 13.01 5.18 3.60
C GLY A 121 11.58 4.86 4.04
N GLY A 122 11.37 4.55 5.32
CA GLY A 122 10.08 4.20 5.88
C GLY A 122 9.62 5.14 6.98
N ALA A 123 8.38 5.58 6.91
CA ALA A 123 7.70 6.36 7.95
C ALA A 123 6.19 6.11 7.95
N LYS A 124 5.54 6.50 9.03
CA LYS A 124 4.08 6.58 9.11
C LYS A 124 3.66 7.66 10.10
N GLY A 125 2.59 8.38 9.80
CA GLY A 125 2.02 9.36 10.71
C GLY A 125 0.52 9.23 10.84
N GLY A 126 -0.07 9.98 11.73
CA GLY A 126 -1.50 10.02 11.88
C GLY A 126 -2.00 10.71 13.14
N SER A 127 -3.30 10.67 13.30
CA SER A 127 -4.00 11.17 14.47
C SER A 127 -5.28 10.38 14.70
N ASP A 128 -5.75 10.37 15.93
CA ASP A 128 -7.06 9.86 16.35
C ASP A 128 -8.24 10.74 15.89
N PHE A 129 -7.99 11.77 15.11
CA PHE A 129 -9.00 12.61 14.47
C PHE A 129 -9.87 11.81 13.49
N ASP A 130 -11.19 11.94 13.60
CA ASP A 130 -12.14 11.36 12.64
C ASP A 130 -12.63 12.45 11.67
N PRO A 131 -12.26 12.40 10.39
CA PRO A 131 -12.73 13.37 9.40
C PRO A 131 -14.16 13.13 8.94
N LYS A 132 -14.78 11.98 9.30
CA LYS A 132 -16.17 11.68 8.91
C LYS A 132 -17.14 12.64 9.57
N GLY A 133 -18.04 13.21 8.76
CA GLY A 133 -19.05 14.15 9.25
C GLY A 133 -18.52 15.55 9.60
N LYS A 134 -17.22 15.81 9.41
CA LYS A 134 -16.64 17.13 9.60
C LYS A 134 -16.78 17.99 8.35
N SER A 135 -16.97 19.30 8.56
CA SER A 135 -16.99 20.27 7.46
C SER A 135 -15.59 20.42 6.84
N ASN A 136 -15.52 20.95 5.63
CA ASN A 136 -14.25 21.28 5.00
C ASN A 136 -13.42 22.26 5.84
N ASN A 137 -14.10 23.22 6.53
CA ASN A 137 -13.44 24.18 7.38
C ASN A 137 -12.86 23.55 8.65
N GLU A 138 -13.57 22.59 9.26
CA GLU A 138 -13.06 21.83 10.39
C GLU A 138 -11.85 21.01 10.01
N VAL A 139 -11.91 20.25 8.89
CA VAL A 139 -10.79 19.45 8.39
C VAL A 139 -9.60 20.35 8.05
N MET A 140 -9.82 21.51 7.44
CA MET A 140 -8.75 22.49 7.15
C MET A 140 -8.07 22.97 8.42
N ARG A 141 -8.85 23.41 9.43
CA ARG A 141 -8.31 23.87 10.73
C ARG A 141 -7.50 22.78 11.42
N PHE A 142 -8.03 21.53 11.41
CA PHE A 142 -7.30 20.40 11.96
C PHE A 142 -5.98 20.15 11.24
N CYS A 143 -5.98 20.08 9.90
CA CYS A 143 -4.76 19.91 9.09
C CYS A 143 -3.72 20.99 9.37
N GLN A 144 -4.15 22.24 9.48
CA GLN A 144 -3.27 23.36 9.79
C GLN A 144 -2.67 23.24 11.19
N ALA A 145 -3.47 22.90 12.20
CA ALA A 145 -2.99 22.65 13.56
C ALA A 145 -2.01 21.47 13.63
N PHE A 146 -2.31 20.36 12.94
CA PHE A 146 -1.45 19.20 12.86
C PHE A 146 -0.07 19.55 12.25
N VAL A 147 -0.04 20.30 11.14
CA VAL A 147 1.22 20.70 10.50
C VAL A 147 1.99 21.71 11.32
N THR A 148 1.33 22.58 12.10
CA THR A 148 2.00 23.51 12.98
C THR A 148 2.92 22.83 14.00
N GLU A 149 2.57 21.61 14.42
CA GLU A 149 3.42 20.80 15.29
C GLU A 149 4.47 19.99 14.48
N LEU A 150 4.10 19.52 13.29
CA LEU A 150 4.91 18.56 12.53
C LEU A 150 5.98 19.21 11.63
N TRP A 151 5.81 20.45 11.17
CA TRP A 151 6.57 21.01 10.05
C TRP A 151 8.09 20.99 10.22
N ARG A 152 8.61 21.07 11.46
CA ARG A 152 10.06 21.03 11.73
C ARG A 152 10.68 19.65 11.52
N HIS A 153 9.86 18.62 11.43
CA HIS A 153 10.27 17.21 11.37
C HIS A 153 10.03 16.58 10.00
N ILE A 154 9.56 17.36 9.02
CA ILE A 154 9.30 16.94 7.64
C ILE A 154 9.98 17.87 6.64
N GLY A 155 10.19 17.38 5.44
CA GLY A 155 10.82 18.15 4.36
C GLY A 155 11.19 17.25 3.19
N PRO A 156 11.49 17.82 2.01
CA PRO A 156 11.70 17.04 0.78
C PRO A 156 12.88 16.08 0.85
N GLU A 157 13.93 16.42 1.62
CA GLU A 157 15.14 15.60 1.77
C GLU A 157 15.21 14.87 3.13
N MET A 158 14.22 15.06 3.99
CA MET A 158 14.21 14.48 5.34
C MET A 158 13.08 13.46 5.51
N ASP A 159 11.85 13.92 5.37
CA ASP A 159 10.64 13.11 5.57
C ASP A 159 9.50 13.64 4.71
N VAL A 160 9.03 12.82 3.78
CA VAL A 160 8.00 13.20 2.80
C VAL A 160 6.70 12.42 3.09
N PRO A 161 5.74 13.04 3.79
CA PRO A 161 4.44 12.41 4.04
C PRO A 161 3.59 12.26 2.76
N ALA A 162 2.55 11.43 2.87
CA ALA A 162 1.55 11.23 1.83
C ALA A 162 0.15 11.04 2.44
N GLY A 163 -0.86 10.82 1.60
CA GLY A 163 -2.18 10.40 2.07
C GLY A 163 -2.24 8.94 2.49
N ASP A 164 -3.24 8.62 3.32
CA ASP A 164 -3.64 7.29 3.76
C ASP A 164 -5.12 7.33 4.16
N ILE A 165 -5.63 6.37 4.93
CA ILE A 165 -7.03 6.37 5.40
C ILE A 165 -7.38 7.72 6.05
N GLY A 166 -8.48 8.34 5.61
CA GLY A 166 -8.94 9.63 6.10
C GLY A 166 -8.14 10.85 5.62
N VAL A 167 -7.13 10.65 4.76
CA VAL A 167 -6.28 11.70 4.19
C VAL A 167 -6.19 11.54 2.68
N GLY A 168 -6.94 12.33 1.95
CA GLY A 168 -6.91 12.39 0.49
C GLY A 168 -6.21 13.66 -0.03
N ALA A 169 -6.45 13.97 -1.30
CA ALA A 169 -5.87 15.15 -1.95
C ALA A 169 -6.25 16.47 -1.26
N ARG A 170 -7.47 16.55 -0.72
CA ARG A 170 -7.96 17.72 0.04
C ARG A 170 -7.09 17.96 1.28
N GLU A 171 -6.90 16.96 2.11
CA GLU A 171 -6.11 17.04 3.35
C GLU A 171 -4.64 17.30 3.04
N VAL A 172 -4.08 16.62 2.04
CA VAL A 172 -2.71 16.86 1.57
C VAL A 172 -2.56 18.31 1.12
N GLY A 173 -3.54 18.86 0.40
CA GLY A 173 -3.54 20.28 -0.02
C GLY A 173 -3.52 21.23 1.16
N TYR A 174 -4.36 21.01 2.18
CA TYR A 174 -4.39 21.84 3.38
C TYR A 174 -3.08 21.78 4.17
N MET A 175 -2.52 20.59 4.31
CA MET A 175 -1.24 20.38 5.00
C MET A 175 -0.07 21.02 4.23
N PHE A 176 0.00 20.84 2.91
CA PHE A 176 1.01 21.46 2.07
C PHE A 176 0.94 23.00 2.13
N GLY A 177 -0.27 23.57 2.03
CA GLY A 177 -0.48 25.00 2.12
C GLY A 177 0.03 25.62 3.43
N MET A 178 -0.22 24.93 4.56
CA MET A 178 0.28 25.37 5.87
C MET A 178 1.79 25.20 5.99
N TYR A 179 2.36 24.08 5.55
CA TYR A 179 3.81 23.87 5.52
C TYR A 179 4.52 25.00 4.71
N LYS A 180 4.04 25.25 3.49
CA LYS A 180 4.56 26.32 2.63
C LYS A 180 4.51 27.69 3.32
N LYS A 181 3.44 27.97 4.06
CA LYS A 181 3.31 29.22 4.79
C LYS A 181 4.34 29.36 5.91
N LEU A 182 4.59 28.27 6.67
CA LEU A 182 5.52 28.28 7.80
C LEU A 182 6.97 28.34 7.36
N THR A 183 7.34 27.57 6.33
CA THR A 183 8.72 27.50 5.84
C THR A 183 9.09 28.62 4.86
N ARG A 184 8.09 29.22 4.20
CA ARG A 184 8.26 30.15 3.05
C ARG A 184 8.91 29.46 1.83
N GLU A 185 8.82 28.14 1.74
CA GLU A 185 9.40 27.35 0.66
C GLU A 185 8.32 26.65 -0.14
N PHE A 186 8.45 26.65 -1.47
CA PHE A 186 7.68 25.80 -2.36
C PHE A 186 8.59 24.65 -2.80
N ASN A 187 8.46 23.51 -2.11
CA ASN A 187 9.35 22.36 -2.31
C ASN A 187 8.56 21.04 -2.43
N GLY A 188 9.27 19.92 -2.53
CA GLY A 188 8.71 18.59 -2.75
C GLY A 188 8.21 17.88 -1.50
N VAL A 189 7.92 18.57 -0.41
CA VAL A 189 7.26 17.99 0.76
C VAL A 189 5.84 17.53 0.40
N TYR A 190 5.39 16.43 0.95
CA TYR A 190 4.16 15.72 0.62
C TYR A 190 4.11 15.15 -0.81
N THR A 191 3.48 14.00 -0.96
CA THR A 191 3.05 13.44 -2.24
C THR A 191 1.56 13.17 -2.24
N GLY A 192 0.96 13.03 -3.45
CA GLY A 192 -0.49 13.03 -3.62
C GLY A 192 -1.06 14.45 -3.67
N LYS A 193 -0.22 15.42 -4.04
CA LYS A 193 -0.63 16.80 -4.24
C LYS A 193 -1.52 16.95 -5.49
N GLY A 194 -2.29 18.01 -5.55
CA GLY A 194 -2.98 18.41 -6.78
C GLY A 194 -1.99 18.75 -7.90
N LEU A 195 -2.41 18.55 -9.13
CA LEU A 195 -1.58 18.82 -10.33
C LEU A 195 -1.14 20.27 -10.40
N GLU A 196 -1.95 21.18 -9.85
CA GLU A 196 -1.74 22.62 -9.85
C GLU A 196 -0.54 23.05 -8.97
N PHE A 197 -0.10 22.18 -8.07
CA PHE A 197 0.98 22.52 -7.12
C PHE A 197 1.97 21.37 -6.89
N GLY A 198 2.28 20.62 -7.94
CA GLY A 198 3.39 19.66 -7.96
C GLY A 198 2.98 18.20 -7.84
N GLY A 199 1.70 17.87 -8.03
CA GLY A 199 1.22 16.49 -8.14
C GLY A 199 1.70 15.80 -9.42
N SER A 200 1.68 14.49 -9.44
CA SER A 200 2.04 13.67 -10.60
C SER A 200 0.80 13.12 -11.30
N LEU A 201 0.83 13.09 -12.63
CA LEU A 201 -0.07 12.27 -13.44
C LEU A 201 0.11 10.78 -13.09
N ILE A 202 -0.87 9.96 -13.44
CA ILE A 202 -0.92 8.50 -13.17
C ILE A 202 -0.98 8.16 -11.66
N ARG A 203 -1.00 9.14 -10.74
CA ARG A 203 -1.05 8.83 -9.30
C ARG A 203 -2.34 8.14 -8.87
N PRO A 204 -3.54 8.54 -9.35
CA PRO A 204 -4.79 7.81 -9.06
C PRO A 204 -4.77 6.38 -9.60
N GLU A 205 -4.23 6.16 -10.78
CA GLU A 205 -4.18 4.89 -11.49
C GLU A 205 -3.13 3.92 -10.92
N ALA A 206 -2.09 4.47 -10.33
CA ALA A 206 -0.82 3.80 -10.07
C ALA A 206 -0.91 2.48 -9.31
N THR A 207 -1.79 2.38 -8.31
CA THR A 207 -1.91 1.15 -7.52
C THR A 207 -2.55 0.04 -8.33
N GLY A 208 -3.66 0.33 -9.01
CA GLY A 208 -4.35 -0.62 -9.88
C GLY A 208 -3.50 -1.04 -11.07
N TYR A 209 -2.89 -0.07 -11.76
CA TYR A 209 -2.00 -0.32 -12.90
C TYR A 209 -0.78 -1.14 -12.49
N GLY A 210 -0.11 -0.75 -11.41
CA GLY A 210 1.05 -1.47 -10.89
C GLY A 210 0.74 -2.92 -10.52
N ASN A 211 -0.43 -3.16 -9.90
CA ASN A 211 -0.87 -4.51 -9.59
C ASN A 211 -0.99 -5.38 -10.86
N ILE A 212 -1.54 -4.83 -11.94
CA ILE A 212 -1.66 -5.56 -13.19
C ILE A 212 -0.32 -5.73 -13.90
N TYR A 213 0.59 -4.77 -13.84
CA TYR A 213 1.94 -4.93 -14.39
C TYR A 213 2.71 -6.03 -13.64
N PHE A 214 2.61 -6.09 -12.32
CA PHE A 214 3.21 -7.17 -11.54
C PHE A 214 2.60 -8.53 -11.91
N LEU A 215 1.27 -8.60 -12.03
CA LEU A 215 0.55 -9.80 -12.46
C LEU A 215 1.00 -10.29 -13.85
N GLN A 216 1.17 -9.38 -14.83
CA GLN A 216 1.68 -9.75 -16.15
C GLN A 216 3.05 -10.44 -16.06
N GLU A 217 3.95 -9.90 -15.25
CA GLU A 217 5.28 -10.51 -15.05
C GLU A 217 5.15 -11.90 -14.39
N MET A 218 4.25 -12.06 -13.40
CA MET A 218 3.99 -13.37 -12.81
C MET A 218 3.47 -14.39 -13.83
N LEU A 219 2.50 -13.99 -14.65
CA LEU A 219 1.93 -14.86 -15.69
C LEU A 219 2.98 -15.30 -16.71
N LYS A 220 3.88 -14.38 -17.10
CA LYS A 220 4.99 -14.68 -18.02
C LYS A 220 5.92 -15.78 -17.50
N THR A 221 6.10 -15.93 -16.17
CA THR A 221 6.93 -17.02 -15.59
C THR A 221 6.40 -18.42 -15.92
N ARG A 222 5.11 -18.50 -16.29
CA ARG A 222 4.44 -19.76 -16.71
C ARG A 222 4.04 -19.76 -18.19
N GLY A 223 4.55 -18.82 -18.99
CA GLY A 223 4.19 -18.68 -20.41
C GLY A 223 2.73 -18.29 -20.63
N LEU A 224 2.10 -17.61 -19.67
CA LEU A 224 0.70 -17.19 -19.70
C LEU A 224 0.60 -15.68 -19.93
N ASP A 225 -0.59 -15.25 -20.36
CA ASP A 225 -0.96 -13.85 -20.56
C ASP A 225 -2.32 -13.57 -19.91
N ILE A 226 -2.60 -12.30 -19.59
CA ILE A 226 -3.88 -11.86 -19.03
C ILE A 226 -4.99 -11.82 -20.10
N ALA A 227 -4.62 -11.70 -21.37
CA ALA A 227 -5.57 -11.64 -22.48
C ALA A 227 -6.49 -12.87 -22.48
N GLY A 228 -7.79 -12.64 -22.55
CA GLY A 228 -8.83 -13.68 -22.51
C GLY A 228 -9.07 -14.32 -21.13
N LYS A 229 -8.34 -13.95 -20.09
CA LYS A 229 -8.54 -14.49 -18.74
C LYS A 229 -9.72 -13.81 -18.03
N VAL A 230 -10.49 -14.63 -17.31
CA VAL A 230 -11.60 -14.17 -16.47
C VAL A 230 -11.04 -13.71 -15.13
N CYS A 231 -11.28 -12.43 -14.81
CA CYS A 231 -10.73 -11.78 -13.63
C CYS A 231 -11.83 -11.47 -12.60
N LEU A 232 -11.63 -11.94 -11.37
CA LEU A 232 -12.46 -11.64 -10.21
C LEU A 232 -11.83 -10.46 -9.45
N VAL A 233 -12.52 -9.33 -9.41
CA VAL A 233 -12.05 -8.12 -8.71
C VAL A 233 -13.00 -7.81 -7.57
N SER A 234 -12.48 -7.52 -6.39
CA SER A 234 -13.26 -6.95 -5.28
C SER A 234 -13.06 -5.45 -5.17
N GLY A 235 -13.99 -4.80 -4.47
CA GLY A 235 -14.00 -3.36 -4.33
C GLY A 235 -14.63 -2.64 -5.51
N SER A 236 -14.86 -1.36 -5.35
CA SER A 236 -15.34 -0.41 -6.37
C SER A 236 -14.75 0.99 -6.16
N GLY A 237 -13.73 1.08 -5.31
CA GLY A 237 -12.96 2.30 -5.09
C GLY A 237 -11.83 2.45 -6.13
N ASN A 238 -10.95 3.39 -5.86
CA ASN A 238 -9.88 3.80 -6.78
C ASN A 238 -9.02 2.61 -7.28
N VAL A 239 -8.53 1.77 -6.38
CA VAL A 239 -7.69 0.62 -6.73
C VAL A 239 -8.43 -0.34 -7.66
N ALA A 240 -9.67 -0.71 -7.29
CA ALA A 240 -10.48 -1.64 -8.09
C ALA A 240 -10.83 -1.07 -9.48
N GLN A 241 -11.22 0.20 -9.56
CA GLN A 241 -11.56 0.86 -10.83
C GLN A 241 -10.39 0.81 -11.81
N TYR A 242 -9.19 1.20 -11.38
CA TYR A 242 -8.01 1.22 -12.25
C TYR A 242 -7.41 -0.17 -12.48
N THR A 243 -7.61 -1.13 -11.56
CA THR A 243 -7.34 -2.55 -11.83
C THR A 243 -8.21 -3.05 -12.99
N VAL A 244 -9.52 -2.81 -12.94
CA VAL A 244 -10.47 -3.18 -14.01
C VAL A 244 -10.12 -2.48 -15.32
N GLU A 245 -9.82 -1.19 -15.29
CA GLU A 245 -9.40 -0.44 -16.49
C GLU A 245 -8.19 -1.06 -17.18
N LYS A 246 -7.15 -1.40 -16.41
CA LYS A 246 -5.94 -1.98 -16.97
C LYS A 246 -6.19 -3.42 -17.49
N ILE A 247 -7.02 -4.21 -16.82
CA ILE A 247 -7.44 -5.53 -17.32
C ILE A 247 -8.10 -5.40 -18.70
N ILE A 248 -9.03 -4.47 -18.85
CA ILE A 248 -9.73 -4.21 -20.13
C ILE A 248 -8.73 -3.82 -21.21
N GLN A 249 -7.79 -2.89 -20.91
CA GLN A 249 -6.76 -2.44 -21.85
C GLN A 249 -5.87 -3.58 -22.35
N LEU A 250 -5.66 -4.60 -21.54
CA LEU A 250 -4.81 -5.76 -21.85
C LEU A 250 -5.61 -6.97 -22.39
N GLY A 251 -6.89 -6.79 -22.66
CA GLY A 251 -7.73 -7.85 -23.26
C GLY A 251 -8.20 -8.92 -22.27
N GLY A 252 -8.04 -8.71 -20.95
CA GLY A 252 -8.66 -9.54 -19.94
C GLY A 252 -10.14 -9.25 -19.76
N LYS A 253 -10.85 -10.14 -19.06
CA LYS A 253 -12.30 -10.07 -18.85
C LYS A 253 -12.62 -9.91 -17.35
N PRO A 254 -12.76 -8.70 -16.81
CA PRO A 254 -13.21 -8.50 -15.43
C PRO A 254 -14.73 -8.78 -15.37
N VAL A 255 -15.14 -9.61 -14.40
CA VAL A 255 -16.54 -10.06 -14.27
C VAL A 255 -17.18 -9.73 -12.94
N THR A 256 -16.41 -9.25 -11.95
CA THR A 256 -16.92 -8.87 -10.64
C THR A 256 -16.39 -7.54 -10.18
N MET A 257 -17.18 -6.81 -9.42
CA MET A 257 -16.78 -5.74 -8.51
C MET A 257 -17.68 -5.78 -7.27
N SER A 258 -17.25 -5.17 -6.17
CA SER A 258 -17.99 -5.23 -4.90
C SER A 258 -17.95 -3.92 -4.13
N ASP A 259 -18.86 -3.79 -3.18
CA ASP A 259 -18.78 -2.79 -2.11
C ASP A 259 -19.14 -3.45 -0.76
N SER A 260 -19.32 -2.63 0.30
CA SER A 260 -19.63 -3.14 1.64
C SER A 260 -20.96 -3.87 1.73
N ASN A 261 -21.84 -3.74 0.74
CA ASN A 261 -23.19 -4.32 0.76
C ASN A 261 -23.28 -5.63 -0.06
N GLY A 262 -22.29 -5.92 -0.92
CA GLY A 262 -22.30 -7.12 -1.74
C GLY A 262 -21.46 -6.98 -3.01
N TYR A 263 -21.65 -7.90 -3.95
CA TYR A 263 -20.92 -7.88 -5.21
C TYR A 263 -21.83 -8.10 -6.44
N ILE A 264 -21.37 -7.62 -7.57
CA ILE A 264 -21.93 -7.92 -8.89
C ILE A 264 -21.12 -9.02 -9.56
N TYR A 265 -21.81 -9.88 -10.31
CA TYR A 265 -21.22 -10.84 -11.24
C TYR A 265 -21.85 -10.67 -12.61
N ASP A 266 -21.06 -10.18 -13.55
CA ASP A 266 -21.44 -9.94 -14.95
C ASP A 266 -20.67 -10.90 -15.86
N PRO A 267 -21.24 -12.03 -16.26
CA PRO A 267 -20.55 -13.03 -17.09
C PRO A 267 -20.20 -12.50 -18.49
N GLU A 268 -20.87 -11.45 -18.96
CA GLU A 268 -20.52 -10.79 -20.25
C GLU A 268 -19.25 -9.94 -20.14
N GLY A 269 -18.80 -9.63 -18.91
CA GLY A 269 -17.65 -8.80 -18.61
C GLY A 269 -18.01 -7.33 -18.46
N ILE A 270 -17.16 -6.64 -17.70
CA ILE A 270 -17.20 -5.19 -17.51
C ILE A 270 -16.31 -4.57 -18.58
N ASP A 271 -16.89 -3.95 -19.57
CA ASP A 271 -16.20 -3.19 -20.60
C ASP A 271 -15.98 -1.72 -20.21
N ARG A 272 -15.44 -0.91 -21.11
CA ARG A 272 -15.16 0.50 -20.84
C ARG A 272 -16.40 1.30 -20.48
N GLU A 273 -17.52 1.12 -21.20
CA GLU A 273 -18.77 1.85 -20.95
C GLU A 273 -19.33 1.51 -19.55
N LYS A 274 -19.33 0.22 -19.22
CA LYS A 274 -19.78 -0.27 -17.92
C LYS A 274 -18.87 0.23 -16.77
N LEU A 275 -17.57 0.29 -17.01
CA LEU A 275 -16.62 0.86 -16.04
C LEU A 275 -16.85 2.36 -15.84
N ASP A 276 -17.09 3.12 -16.91
CA ASP A 276 -17.39 4.56 -16.82
C ASP A 276 -18.65 4.81 -15.99
N PHE A 277 -19.67 3.97 -16.14
CA PHE A 277 -20.85 4.01 -15.29
C PHE A 277 -20.51 3.76 -13.81
N ILE A 278 -19.65 2.77 -13.50
CA ILE A 278 -19.22 2.51 -12.12
C ILE A 278 -18.43 3.69 -11.55
N MET A 279 -17.53 4.28 -12.34
CA MET A 279 -16.75 5.43 -11.92
C MET A 279 -17.65 6.64 -11.60
N GLU A 280 -18.63 6.93 -12.46
CA GLU A 280 -19.62 7.98 -12.19
C GLU A 280 -20.45 7.65 -10.95
N LEU A 281 -20.96 6.43 -10.84
CA LEU A 281 -21.74 5.95 -9.69
C LEU A 281 -21.00 6.13 -8.37
N LYS A 282 -19.73 5.71 -8.31
CA LYS A 282 -18.95 5.69 -7.07
C LYS A 282 -18.32 7.03 -6.73
N ASN A 283 -17.76 7.72 -7.73
CA ASN A 283 -16.95 8.91 -7.49
C ASN A 283 -17.80 10.19 -7.47
N VAL A 284 -18.89 10.25 -8.22
CA VAL A 284 -19.77 11.42 -8.33
C VAL A 284 -21.03 11.25 -7.47
N ARG A 285 -21.83 10.20 -7.75
CA ARG A 285 -23.10 9.97 -7.05
C ARG A 285 -22.96 9.33 -5.67
N ARG A 286 -21.80 8.71 -5.38
CA ARG A 286 -21.55 7.94 -4.15
C ARG A 286 -22.56 6.82 -3.90
N GLY A 287 -23.07 6.24 -4.99
CA GLY A 287 -24.07 5.18 -4.99
C GLY A 287 -23.51 3.80 -4.64
N ARG A 288 -24.36 2.78 -4.72
CA ARG A 288 -24.02 1.39 -4.39
C ARG A 288 -23.88 0.57 -5.66
N ILE A 289 -22.97 -0.43 -5.63
CA ILE A 289 -22.68 -1.26 -6.79
C ILE A 289 -23.90 -2.04 -7.29
N LYS A 290 -24.92 -2.24 -6.45
CA LYS A 290 -26.21 -2.83 -6.84
C LYS A 290 -26.86 -2.11 -8.00
N GLU A 291 -26.74 -0.78 -8.10
CA GLU A 291 -27.31 0.02 -9.20
C GLU A 291 -26.76 -0.39 -10.58
N TYR A 292 -25.53 -0.91 -10.61
CA TYR A 292 -24.99 -1.51 -11.84
C TYR A 292 -25.79 -2.75 -12.25
N ALA A 293 -26.05 -3.66 -11.30
CA ALA A 293 -26.81 -4.87 -11.57
C ALA A 293 -28.23 -4.55 -12.04
N ASP A 294 -28.87 -3.56 -11.41
CA ASP A 294 -30.20 -3.09 -11.80
C ASP A 294 -30.21 -2.51 -13.24
N LYS A 295 -29.14 -1.81 -13.64
CA LYS A 295 -29.02 -1.22 -14.98
C LYS A 295 -28.69 -2.25 -16.08
N TYR A 296 -27.75 -3.15 -15.81
CA TYR A 296 -27.23 -4.07 -16.83
C TYR A 296 -27.82 -5.48 -16.74
N GLY A 297 -28.73 -5.75 -15.78
CA GLY A 297 -29.42 -7.03 -15.65
C GLY A 297 -28.52 -8.20 -15.24
N CYS A 298 -27.40 -7.94 -14.55
CA CYS A 298 -26.52 -8.98 -14.08
C CYS A 298 -26.82 -9.41 -12.62
N LYS A 299 -26.16 -10.47 -12.16
CA LYS A 299 -26.33 -11.01 -10.82
C LYS A 299 -25.80 -10.02 -9.78
N TYR A 300 -26.58 -9.78 -8.72
CA TYR A 300 -26.14 -9.13 -7.49
C TYR A 300 -26.28 -10.09 -6.31
N VAL A 301 -25.27 -10.17 -5.47
CA VAL A 301 -25.29 -11.00 -4.24
C VAL A 301 -25.03 -10.10 -3.04
N GLU A 302 -26.05 -9.99 -2.20
CA GLU A 302 -26.01 -9.15 -1.01
C GLU A 302 -25.16 -9.78 0.11
N ASN A 303 -24.45 -8.96 0.88
CA ASN A 303 -23.66 -9.38 2.05
C ASN A 303 -22.64 -10.52 1.76
N ALA A 304 -22.12 -10.58 0.54
CA ALA A 304 -21.18 -11.60 0.11
C ALA A 304 -19.98 -10.99 -0.64
N ARG A 305 -18.95 -11.82 -0.83
CA ARG A 305 -17.73 -11.50 -1.59
C ARG A 305 -17.63 -12.39 -2.82
N PRO A 306 -16.93 -11.98 -3.89
CA PRO A 306 -16.99 -12.67 -5.19
C PRO A 306 -16.16 -13.95 -5.29
N TRP A 307 -15.55 -14.41 -4.21
CA TRP A 307 -14.53 -15.47 -4.24
C TRP A 307 -15.05 -16.88 -4.52
N CYS A 308 -16.38 -17.08 -4.48
CA CYS A 308 -17.03 -18.32 -4.88
C CYS A 308 -17.28 -18.43 -6.41
N GLU A 309 -17.15 -17.31 -7.14
CA GLU A 309 -17.40 -17.31 -8.59
C GLU A 309 -16.22 -17.94 -9.35
N LYS A 310 -16.49 -18.46 -10.56
CA LYS A 310 -15.44 -19.02 -11.41
C LYS A 310 -14.64 -17.92 -12.11
N GLY A 311 -13.32 -18.04 -12.05
CA GLY A 311 -12.40 -17.14 -12.71
C GLY A 311 -11.00 -17.73 -12.78
N ASP A 312 -10.17 -17.15 -13.63
CA ASP A 312 -8.77 -17.54 -13.77
C ASP A 312 -7.85 -16.80 -12.79
N ILE A 313 -8.19 -15.55 -12.49
CA ILE A 313 -7.35 -14.62 -11.72
C ILE A 313 -8.20 -13.93 -10.65
N ALA A 314 -7.71 -13.89 -9.40
CA ALA A 314 -8.33 -13.14 -8.31
C ALA A 314 -7.50 -11.89 -7.95
N LEU A 315 -8.18 -10.75 -7.86
CA LEU A 315 -7.57 -9.43 -7.64
C LEU A 315 -8.27 -8.71 -6.47
N PRO A 316 -7.96 -9.10 -5.22
CA PRO A 316 -8.56 -8.46 -4.05
C PRO A 316 -8.09 -7.00 -3.96
N SER A 317 -9.04 -6.07 -4.11
CA SER A 317 -8.78 -4.63 -4.23
C SER A 317 -9.67 -3.78 -3.32
N ALA A 318 -10.29 -4.39 -2.30
CA ALA A 318 -11.21 -3.72 -1.38
C ALA A 318 -10.58 -3.45 -0.01
N THR A 319 -10.54 -4.46 0.85
CA THR A 319 -10.20 -4.28 2.26
C THR A 319 -9.27 -5.36 2.81
N GLN A 320 -8.70 -5.07 3.97
CA GLN A 320 -7.94 -6.03 4.75
C GLN A 320 -8.80 -7.26 5.13
N ASN A 321 -8.17 -8.44 5.12
CA ASN A 321 -8.78 -9.73 5.53
C ASN A 321 -10.08 -10.09 4.78
N GLU A 322 -10.17 -9.73 3.51
CA GLU A 322 -11.33 -10.02 2.68
C GLU A 322 -11.33 -11.43 2.06
N ILE A 323 -10.19 -12.12 2.04
CA ILE A 323 -10.07 -13.52 1.63
C ILE A 323 -9.67 -14.34 2.86
N ASN A 324 -10.56 -15.18 3.34
CA ASN A 324 -10.27 -16.14 4.41
C ASN A 324 -9.85 -17.51 3.86
N GLY A 325 -9.56 -18.48 4.75
CA GLY A 325 -9.13 -19.80 4.33
C GLY A 325 -10.15 -20.56 3.48
N ASP A 326 -11.45 -20.38 3.71
CA ASP A 326 -12.50 -21.03 2.93
C ASP A 326 -12.69 -20.38 1.57
N ASP A 327 -12.60 -19.05 1.48
CA ASP A 327 -12.55 -18.33 0.21
C ASP A 327 -11.37 -18.79 -0.65
N ALA A 328 -10.19 -18.94 -0.03
CA ALA A 328 -8.99 -19.40 -0.73
C ALA A 328 -9.13 -20.85 -1.26
N LYS A 329 -9.72 -21.75 -0.47
CA LYS A 329 -10.03 -23.12 -0.93
C LYS A 329 -11.01 -23.11 -2.10
N ALA A 330 -12.03 -22.25 -2.06
CA ALA A 330 -13.00 -22.10 -3.15
C ALA A 330 -12.33 -21.61 -4.43
N LEU A 331 -11.47 -20.57 -4.34
CA LEU A 331 -10.70 -20.06 -5.48
C LEU A 331 -9.81 -21.12 -6.10
N VAL A 332 -9.06 -21.88 -5.30
CA VAL A 332 -8.21 -22.97 -5.77
C VAL A 332 -9.05 -24.09 -6.42
N ALA A 333 -10.15 -24.50 -5.80
CA ALA A 333 -11.06 -25.52 -6.34
C ALA A 333 -11.71 -25.08 -7.66
N ASN A 334 -11.97 -23.79 -7.83
CA ASN A 334 -12.49 -23.20 -9.07
C ASN A 334 -11.44 -23.02 -10.17
N GLY A 335 -10.17 -23.36 -9.90
CA GLY A 335 -9.09 -23.35 -10.88
C GLY A 335 -8.39 -21.99 -11.06
N VAL A 336 -8.45 -21.11 -10.07
CA VAL A 336 -7.69 -19.85 -10.09
C VAL A 336 -6.19 -20.13 -10.20
N ILE A 337 -5.53 -19.52 -11.19
CA ILE A 337 -4.10 -19.71 -11.48
C ILE A 337 -3.21 -18.66 -10.83
N ALA A 338 -3.80 -17.48 -10.52
CA ALA A 338 -3.07 -16.36 -9.91
C ALA A 338 -3.97 -15.56 -8.96
N VAL A 339 -3.35 -15.10 -7.87
CA VAL A 339 -3.91 -14.09 -6.96
C VAL A 339 -2.91 -12.94 -6.86
N SER A 340 -3.34 -11.70 -7.14
CA SER A 340 -2.49 -10.52 -7.03
C SER A 340 -3.20 -9.43 -6.20
N GLU A 341 -2.60 -9.09 -5.07
CA GLU A 341 -3.20 -8.23 -4.06
C GLU A 341 -3.09 -6.74 -4.42
N GLY A 342 -4.23 -6.11 -4.72
CA GLY A 342 -4.33 -4.64 -4.89
C GLY A 342 -4.51 -3.91 -3.56
N ALA A 343 -5.24 -4.51 -2.62
CA ALA A 343 -5.41 -3.99 -1.26
C ALA A 343 -4.20 -4.28 -0.37
N ASN A 344 -4.16 -3.68 0.82
CA ASN A 344 -3.18 -4.01 1.84
C ASN A 344 -3.68 -5.19 2.68
N MET A 345 -2.92 -6.28 2.71
CA MET A 345 -3.20 -7.51 3.47
C MET A 345 -4.65 -8.03 3.30
N PRO A 346 -5.14 -8.22 2.07
CA PRO A 346 -6.51 -8.69 1.86
C PRO A 346 -6.68 -10.18 2.19
N SER A 347 -5.61 -10.98 2.15
CA SER A 347 -5.64 -12.41 2.45
C SER A 347 -5.23 -12.69 3.89
N THR A 348 -5.99 -13.55 4.58
CA THR A 348 -5.60 -14.02 5.92
C THR A 348 -4.41 -14.99 5.83
N PRO A 349 -3.68 -15.25 6.93
CA PRO A 349 -2.58 -16.22 6.93
C PRO A 349 -2.99 -17.60 6.42
N GLU A 350 -4.19 -18.07 6.77
CA GLU A 350 -4.73 -19.36 6.29
C GLU A 350 -4.97 -19.36 4.78
N ALA A 351 -5.42 -18.22 4.23
CA ALA A 351 -5.59 -18.06 2.78
C ALA A 351 -4.25 -18.10 2.06
N ILE A 352 -3.24 -17.37 2.58
CA ILE A 352 -1.88 -17.37 2.02
C ILE A 352 -1.30 -18.78 2.01
N HIS A 353 -1.40 -19.51 3.12
CA HIS A 353 -0.97 -20.92 3.20
C HIS A 353 -1.67 -21.82 2.17
N THR A 354 -2.98 -21.61 1.97
CA THR A 354 -3.75 -22.37 0.97
C THR A 354 -3.23 -22.11 -0.44
N PHE A 355 -2.95 -20.86 -0.81
CA PHE A 355 -2.40 -20.50 -2.12
C PHE A 355 -0.99 -21.07 -2.34
N GLN A 356 -0.12 -20.97 -1.33
CA GLN A 356 1.25 -21.51 -1.38
C GLN A 356 1.24 -23.04 -1.48
N ALA A 357 0.40 -23.72 -0.69
CA ALA A 357 0.27 -25.19 -0.75
C ALA A 357 -0.24 -25.66 -2.11
N ALA A 358 -1.15 -24.93 -2.74
CA ALA A 358 -1.64 -25.19 -4.09
C ALA A 358 -0.65 -24.79 -5.18
N LYS A 359 0.47 -24.13 -4.84
CA LYS A 359 1.50 -23.61 -5.76
C LYS A 359 0.94 -22.75 -6.89
N ILE A 360 -0.12 -22.00 -6.64
CA ILE A 360 -0.61 -20.98 -7.57
C ILE A 360 0.30 -19.75 -7.51
N LEU A 361 0.23 -18.88 -8.51
CA LEU A 361 0.93 -17.59 -8.48
C LEU A 361 0.26 -16.68 -7.45
N TYR A 362 0.93 -16.39 -6.35
CA TYR A 362 0.41 -15.52 -5.30
C TYR A 362 1.35 -14.34 -5.05
N ALA A 363 0.87 -13.12 -5.27
CA ALA A 363 1.60 -11.88 -5.04
C ALA A 363 1.09 -11.15 -3.78
N PRO A 364 1.95 -10.96 -2.76
CA PRO A 364 1.59 -10.19 -1.58
C PRO A 364 1.49 -8.70 -1.89
N GLY A 365 0.54 -8.01 -1.23
CA GLY A 365 0.27 -6.59 -1.47
C GLY A 365 1.49 -5.69 -1.39
N LYS A 366 2.45 -5.95 -0.49
CA LYS A 366 3.68 -5.14 -0.39
C LYS A 366 4.50 -5.09 -1.68
N ALA A 367 4.40 -6.09 -2.54
CA ALA A 367 5.04 -6.12 -3.85
C ALA A 367 4.07 -5.66 -4.96
N SER A 368 2.91 -6.31 -5.07
CA SER A 368 1.97 -6.09 -6.17
C SER A 368 1.29 -4.71 -6.14
N ASN A 369 1.00 -4.17 -4.95
CA ASN A 369 0.37 -2.84 -4.84
C ASN A 369 1.36 -1.67 -4.67
N ALA A 370 2.66 -1.92 -4.87
CA ALA A 370 3.70 -0.89 -4.73
C ALA A 370 3.63 0.21 -5.80
N GLY A 371 2.77 0.10 -6.79
CA GLY A 371 2.60 1.12 -7.83
C GLY A 371 2.27 2.50 -7.27
N GLY A 372 1.39 2.58 -6.28
CA GLY A 372 1.03 3.85 -5.65
C GLY A 372 2.22 4.58 -5.01
N VAL A 373 3.03 3.88 -4.24
CA VAL A 373 4.23 4.47 -3.63
C VAL A 373 5.34 4.71 -4.66
N SER A 374 5.41 3.91 -5.72
CA SER A 374 6.34 4.12 -6.84
C SER A 374 6.07 5.46 -7.53
N VAL A 375 4.82 5.73 -7.91
CA VAL A 375 4.48 7.04 -8.50
C VAL A 375 4.62 8.18 -7.49
N SER A 376 4.43 7.93 -6.19
CA SER A 376 4.78 8.93 -5.17
C SER A 376 6.28 9.27 -5.19
N GLY A 377 7.17 8.29 -5.36
CA GLY A 377 8.60 8.53 -5.53
C GLY A 377 8.93 9.26 -6.84
N LEU A 378 8.22 8.95 -7.93
CA LEU A 378 8.32 9.69 -9.19
C LEU A 378 7.85 11.14 -9.04
N GLU A 379 6.80 11.41 -8.24
CA GLU A 379 6.38 12.77 -7.87
C GLU A 379 7.49 13.51 -7.14
N MET A 380 8.17 12.86 -6.18
CA MET A 380 9.33 13.46 -5.51
C MET A 380 10.43 13.83 -6.51
N SER A 381 10.74 12.95 -7.46
CA SER A 381 11.76 13.21 -8.50
C SER A 381 11.37 14.39 -9.40
N GLN A 382 10.10 14.46 -9.82
CA GLN A 382 9.58 15.59 -10.60
C GLN A 382 9.66 16.89 -9.81
N ASN A 383 9.33 16.88 -8.52
CA ASN A 383 9.40 18.04 -7.65
C ASN A 383 10.84 18.53 -7.43
N SER A 384 11.78 17.60 -7.23
CA SER A 384 13.20 17.92 -7.09
C SER A 384 13.77 18.54 -8.36
N GLY A 385 13.41 18.00 -9.52
CA GLY A 385 13.80 18.53 -10.83
C GLY A 385 13.03 19.76 -11.26
N LYS A 386 11.97 20.14 -10.54
CA LYS A 386 11.02 21.23 -10.92
C LYS A 386 10.45 21.06 -12.33
N ILE A 387 10.11 19.81 -12.68
CA ILE A 387 9.57 19.42 -13.99
C ILE A 387 8.31 18.57 -13.80
N ASN A 388 7.45 18.57 -14.82
CA ASN A 388 6.32 17.66 -14.92
C ASN A 388 6.53 16.70 -16.10
N TRP A 389 6.38 15.41 -15.83
CA TRP A 389 6.42 14.40 -16.88
C TRP A 389 5.02 14.16 -17.45
N SER A 390 4.98 13.72 -18.72
CA SER A 390 3.72 13.28 -19.34
C SER A 390 3.21 11.99 -18.68
N SER A 391 1.92 11.74 -18.79
CA SER A 391 1.32 10.48 -18.30
C SER A 391 1.98 9.25 -18.92
N ALA A 392 2.33 9.28 -20.20
CA ALA A 392 3.05 8.20 -20.88
C ALA A 392 4.41 7.92 -20.24
N LYS A 393 5.16 8.99 -19.90
CA LYS A 393 6.47 8.83 -19.24
C LYS A 393 6.37 8.26 -17.83
N VAL A 394 5.39 8.73 -17.06
CA VAL A 394 5.16 8.20 -15.69
C VAL A 394 4.71 6.73 -15.75
N ASP A 395 3.83 6.37 -16.68
CA ASP A 395 3.35 5.00 -16.85
C ASP A 395 4.47 4.04 -17.31
N GLU A 396 5.32 4.47 -18.24
CA GLU A 396 6.53 3.73 -18.65
C GLU A 396 7.43 3.42 -17.44
N MET A 397 7.73 4.44 -16.64
CA MET A 397 8.57 4.29 -15.44
C MET A 397 7.89 3.41 -14.37
N LEU A 398 6.58 3.53 -14.20
CA LEU A 398 5.82 2.65 -13.32
C LEU A 398 5.94 1.19 -13.75
N HIS A 399 5.77 0.92 -15.04
CA HIS A 399 5.91 -0.43 -15.59
C HIS A 399 7.33 -1.00 -15.34
N GLU A 400 8.36 -0.21 -15.59
CA GLU A 400 9.76 -0.59 -15.31
C GLU A 400 9.99 -0.90 -13.82
N ILE A 401 9.48 -0.05 -12.91
CA ILE A 401 9.60 -0.27 -11.48
C ILE A 401 8.90 -1.59 -11.07
N MET A 402 7.69 -1.85 -11.55
CA MET A 402 6.97 -3.08 -11.22
C MET A 402 7.67 -4.33 -11.77
N HIS A 403 8.26 -4.25 -12.96
CA HIS A 403 9.13 -5.30 -13.50
C HIS A 403 10.35 -5.56 -12.59
N ASN A 404 11.01 -4.51 -12.13
CA ASN A 404 12.17 -4.63 -11.24
C ASN A 404 11.79 -5.22 -9.87
N ILE A 405 10.64 -4.84 -9.31
CA ILE A 405 10.12 -5.44 -8.07
C ILE A 405 9.89 -6.94 -8.28
N HIS A 406 9.22 -7.31 -9.36
CA HIS A 406 8.98 -8.71 -9.71
C HIS A 406 10.27 -9.50 -9.85
N SER A 407 11.25 -8.97 -10.60
CA SER A 407 12.55 -9.59 -10.81
C SER A 407 13.30 -9.82 -9.49
N ALA A 408 13.23 -8.87 -8.56
CA ALA A 408 13.81 -9.02 -7.23
C ALA A 408 13.09 -10.12 -6.42
N CYS A 409 11.76 -10.18 -6.49
CA CYS A 409 11.00 -11.24 -5.83
C CYS A 409 11.33 -12.62 -6.39
N VAL A 410 11.47 -12.78 -7.70
CA VAL A 410 11.86 -14.04 -8.34
C VAL A 410 13.26 -14.47 -7.87
N LYS A 411 14.22 -13.53 -7.87
CA LYS A 411 15.61 -13.81 -7.47
C LYS A 411 15.73 -14.45 -6.08
N TYR A 412 14.95 -14.00 -5.12
CA TYR A 412 15.03 -14.43 -3.72
C TYR A 412 13.91 -15.38 -3.31
N GLY A 413 12.88 -15.54 -4.13
CA GLY A 413 11.71 -16.39 -3.84
C GLY A 413 11.69 -17.72 -4.60
N THR A 414 12.57 -17.93 -5.57
CA THR A 414 12.59 -19.19 -6.33
C THR A 414 13.04 -20.35 -5.45
N CYS A 415 12.17 -21.35 -5.32
CA CYS A 415 12.41 -22.58 -4.57
C CYS A 415 13.14 -23.63 -5.44
N GLU A 416 13.69 -24.68 -4.83
CA GLU A 416 14.40 -25.76 -5.51
C GLU A 416 13.54 -26.50 -6.55
N ASP A 417 12.23 -26.57 -6.32
CA ASP A 417 11.26 -27.20 -7.23
C ASP A 417 10.77 -26.27 -8.35
N GLY A 418 11.32 -25.05 -8.45
CA GLY A 418 10.96 -24.05 -9.44
C GLY A 418 9.72 -23.22 -9.10
N TYR A 419 9.06 -23.48 -7.97
CA TYR A 419 8.00 -22.59 -7.46
C TYR A 419 8.60 -21.25 -7.03
N ILE A 420 7.86 -20.17 -7.27
CA ILE A 420 8.27 -18.82 -6.84
C ILE A 420 7.41 -18.42 -5.64
N ASP A 421 8.00 -18.40 -4.46
CA ASP A 421 7.40 -17.83 -3.25
C ASP A 421 7.61 -16.32 -3.24
N TYR A 422 6.64 -15.59 -3.77
CA TYR A 422 6.69 -14.12 -3.84
C TYR A 422 6.66 -13.44 -2.46
N VAL A 423 6.13 -14.10 -1.42
CA VAL A 423 6.14 -13.58 -0.04
C VAL A 423 7.56 -13.57 0.50
N LYS A 424 8.24 -14.73 0.44
CA LYS A 424 9.66 -14.85 0.81
C LYS A 424 10.50 -13.91 -0.04
N GLY A 425 10.28 -13.91 -1.36
CA GLY A 425 11.02 -13.08 -2.31
C GLY A 425 10.94 -11.58 -2.00
N ALA A 426 9.75 -11.07 -1.74
CA ALA A 426 9.54 -9.65 -1.40
C ALA A 426 10.20 -9.28 -0.06
N ASN A 427 10.02 -10.10 0.97
CA ASN A 427 10.60 -9.83 2.28
C ASN A 427 12.12 -9.85 2.26
N VAL A 428 12.73 -10.86 1.64
CA VAL A 428 14.20 -10.99 1.54
C VAL A 428 14.79 -9.87 0.69
N ALA A 429 14.21 -9.57 -0.48
CA ALA A 429 14.70 -8.51 -1.36
C ALA A 429 14.67 -7.14 -0.66
N GLY A 430 13.53 -6.82 -0.01
CA GLY A 430 13.37 -5.57 0.74
C GLY A 430 14.34 -5.46 1.89
N PHE A 431 14.45 -6.51 2.70
CA PHE A 431 15.37 -6.58 3.82
C PHE A 431 16.83 -6.38 3.40
N LEU A 432 17.33 -7.15 2.44
CA LEU A 432 18.74 -7.10 2.04
C LEU A 432 19.17 -5.73 1.54
N LYS A 433 18.28 -5.01 0.84
CA LYS A 433 18.61 -3.65 0.38
C LYS A 433 18.81 -2.70 1.56
N VAL A 434 17.90 -2.72 2.53
CA VAL A 434 17.99 -1.88 3.74
C VAL A 434 19.20 -2.30 4.59
N ALA A 435 19.38 -3.60 4.81
CA ALA A 435 20.48 -4.16 5.59
C ALA A 435 21.85 -3.74 5.05
N LYS A 436 22.07 -3.89 3.74
CA LYS A 436 23.32 -3.50 3.09
C LYS A 436 23.58 -2.00 3.18
N ALA A 437 22.55 -1.18 3.03
CA ALA A 437 22.68 0.27 3.20
C ALA A 437 23.05 0.64 4.63
N MET A 438 22.38 0.05 5.64
CA MET A 438 22.72 0.26 7.06
C MET A 438 24.15 -0.17 7.39
N MET A 439 24.59 -1.30 6.84
CA MET A 439 25.97 -1.77 7.03
C MET A 439 27.00 -0.84 6.38
N ALA A 440 26.74 -0.37 5.17
CA ALA A 440 27.64 0.52 4.43
C ALA A 440 27.77 1.92 5.09
N GLN A 441 26.72 2.39 5.76
CA GLN A 441 26.70 3.67 6.47
C GLN A 441 27.31 3.59 7.88
N GLY A 442 27.56 2.38 8.39
CA GLY A 442 28.15 2.18 9.71
C GLY A 442 27.14 2.24 10.86
N ILE A 443 27.63 2.65 12.03
CA ILE A 443 26.83 2.77 13.25
C ILE A 443 26.53 4.26 13.47
N VAL A 444 25.34 4.67 13.06
CA VAL A 444 24.84 6.05 13.12
C VAL A 444 23.53 6.10 13.89
#